data_5634061ee45481484a7832c047fa824c
#
_entry.id   5634061ee45481484a7832c047fa824c
#
_cell.length_a   1.000
_cell.length_b   1.000
_cell.length_c   1.000
_cell.angle_alpha   90.00
_cell.angle_beta   90.00
_cell.angle_gamma   90.00
#
_symmetry.space_group_name_H-M   'P 1'
#
loop_
_entity.id
_entity.type
_entity.pdbx_description
1 polymer ?
#
loop_
_entity_poly.entity_id
_entity_poly.type
_entity_poly.pdbx_seq_one_letter_code
_entity_poly.pdbx_strand_id
1 'polypeptide(L)'
;MSHAGHEAAGAEPAISTVGAAYVEPSATRILQKGEKIDDLFNRNLKTPYFVQRLSDRAYFFNGGFYTTTFYVGDTGVLLLDAPEGQGKSILAAIAEVTKLPVTAIIYSHNHADHIISAVEVIDASKAAGVEHVRIIASTKTTEKMKFLKCSLPAPTETVTWPKDSFKFDNVTVQFDAFERAAHCDDAGTFLLVEEKVVHLPDLLNGDQPPFWRFGTAENTVYYRLNVTQLGDLDWDFHVGGHGNVGGKEDIAFVKKYLDDIDVAVAEAMKTVKFGAGVKDMEKVNNHAELMVPWVASLGAKVADIMRPEYGHFYGFEFSVPANAEMLAMSAVSYR
;
A
#
# COMPACT_ATOMS: atom_id res chain seq x y z
N MET A 1 -29.12 8.03 -28.92
CA MET A 1 -27.69 8.28 -29.08
C MET A 1 -26.99 7.03 -28.59
N SER A 2 -26.41 6.27 -29.54
CA SER A 2 -25.79 4.96 -29.28
C SER A 2 -24.41 5.21 -28.63
N HIS A 3 -24.18 4.69 -27.44
CA HIS A 3 -22.86 4.55 -26.89
C HIS A 3 -22.14 3.46 -27.69
N ALA A 4 -21.20 3.85 -28.53
CA ALA A 4 -20.26 2.94 -29.16
C ALA A 4 -19.40 2.34 -28.04
N GLY A 5 -19.45 1.01 -27.89
CA GLY A 5 -18.57 0.27 -27.01
C GLY A 5 -17.12 0.44 -27.47
N HIS A 6 -16.27 0.99 -26.62
CA HIS A 6 -14.85 0.80 -26.73
C HIS A 6 -14.59 -0.67 -26.38
N GLU A 7 -14.38 -1.49 -27.41
CA GLU A 7 -13.68 -2.76 -27.23
C GLU A 7 -12.28 -2.40 -26.67
N ALA A 8 -12.05 -2.75 -25.42
CA ALA A 8 -10.71 -2.68 -24.84
C ALA A 8 -9.83 -3.59 -25.69
N ALA A 9 -8.91 -3.00 -26.46
CA ALA A 9 -7.79 -3.73 -27.04
C ALA A 9 -7.19 -4.57 -25.91
N GLY A 10 -7.03 -5.90 -26.12
CA GLY A 10 -6.52 -6.79 -25.10
C GLY A 10 -5.25 -6.19 -24.50
N ALA A 11 -5.28 -5.87 -23.20
CA ALA A 11 -4.12 -5.34 -22.52
C ALA A 11 -2.99 -6.37 -22.67
N GLU A 12 -1.83 -5.94 -23.13
CA GLU A 12 -0.64 -6.77 -23.08
C GLU A 12 -0.43 -7.28 -21.64
N PRO A 13 0.04 -8.53 -21.45
CA PRO A 13 0.25 -9.05 -20.12
C PRO A 13 1.18 -8.12 -19.33
N ALA A 14 0.83 -7.82 -18.10
CA ALA A 14 1.63 -6.97 -17.24
C ALA A 14 3.06 -7.53 -17.14
N ILE A 15 4.04 -6.66 -17.32
CA ILE A 15 5.45 -7.02 -17.16
C ILE A 15 5.83 -6.77 -15.71
N SER A 16 6.39 -7.78 -15.06
CA SER A 16 6.90 -7.63 -13.69
C SER A 16 8.01 -6.58 -13.61
N THR A 17 7.89 -5.65 -12.67
CA THR A 17 8.91 -4.63 -12.41
C THR A 17 10.22 -5.22 -11.91
N VAL A 18 10.16 -6.41 -11.30
CA VAL A 18 11.29 -7.09 -10.67
C VAL A 18 11.70 -8.38 -11.38
N GLY A 19 11.08 -8.68 -12.53
CA GLY A 19 11.34 -9.92 -13.29
C GLY A 19 10.85 -11.18 -12.60
N ALA A 20 9.79 -11.08 -11.80
CA ALA A 20 9.21 -12.19 -11.05
C ALA A 20 8.59 -13.24 -11.97
N ALA A 21 8.54 -14.48 -11.51
CA ALA A 21 7.73 -15.53 -12.12
C ALA A 21 6.27 -15.35 -11.67
N TYR A 22 5.37 -15.19 -12.63
CA TYR A 22 3.93 -15.09 -12.36
C TYR A 22 3.28 -16.47 -12.17
N VAL A 23 2.44 -16.56 -11.14
CA VAL A 23 1.72 -17.79 -10.79
C VAL A 23 0.25 -17.52 -10.50
N GLU A 24 -0.60 -18.51 -10.75
CA GLU A 24 -2.00 -18.49 -10.33
C GLU A 24 -2.12 -18.42 -8.80
N PRO A 25 -3.03 -17.62 -8.24
CA PRO A 25 -3.24 -17.56 -6.80
C PRO A 25 -3.74 -18.91 -6.26
N SER A 26 -3.31 -19.25 -5.05
CA SER A 26 -3.67 -20.52 -4.42
C SER A 26 -3.75 -20.39 -2.89
N ALA A 27 -4.88 -20.75 -2.31
CA ALA A 27 -5.05 -20.87 -0.87
C ALA A 27 -4.32 -22.07 -0.25
N THR A 28 -3.81 -23.01 -1.06
CA THR A 28 -3.18 -24.25 -0.58
C THR A 28 -1.68 -24.32 -0.86
N ARG A 29 -1.21 -23.76 -1.99
CA ARG A 29 0.20 -23.72 -2.35
C ARG A 29 0.87 -22.48 -1.73
N ILE A 30 1.96 -22.68 -1.00
CA ILE A 30 2.78 -21.58 -0.49
C ILE A 30 3.49 -20.89 -1.67
N LEU A 31 3.37 -19.56 -1.73
CA LEU A 31 4.10 -18.73 -2.68
C LEU A 31 5.61 -18.86 -2.43
N GLN A 32 6.40 -18.95 -3.49
CA GLN A 32 7.84 -19.01 -3.37
C GLN A 32 8.44 -17.59 -3.50
N LYS A 33 9.60 -17.36 -2.90
CA LYS A 33 10.36 -16.11 -3.08
C LYS A 33 10.67 -15.92 -4.56
N GLY A 34 10.43 -14.70 -5.05
CA GLY A 34 10.57 -14.38 -6.48
C GLY A 34 9.36 -14.72 -7.34
N GLU A 35 8.29 -15.27 -6.77
CA GLU A 35 6.99 -15.41 -7.43
C GLU A 35 6.06 -14.26 -7.08
N LYS A 36 5.17 -13.93 -8.00
CA LYS A 36 4.09 -12.96 -7.85
C LYS A 36 2.78 -13.51 -8.43
N ILE A 37 1.67 -12.94 -8.01
CA ILE A 37 0.36 -13.33 -8.56
C ILE A 37 0.24 -12.77 -9.97
N ASP A 38 -0.14 -13.64 -10.91
CA ASP A 38 -0.35 -13.27 -12.30
C ASP A 38 -1.63 -12.45 -12.48
N ASP A 39 -1.65 -11.66 -13.54
CA ASP A 39 -2.82 -10.93 -14.04
C ASP A 39 -3.62 -10.18 -12.94
N LEU A 40 -2.92 -9.69 -11.90
CA LEU A 40 -3.51 -9.12 -10.69
C LEU A 40 -4.62 -8.11 -10.99
N PHE A 41 -4.39 -7.19 -11.92
CA PHE A 41 -5.33 -6.11 -12.21
C PHE A 41 -6.58 -6.58 -12.93
N ASN A 42 -6.44 -7.49 -13.90
CA ASN A 42 -7.60 -8.07 -14.58
C ASN A 42 -8.40 -8.99 -13.64
N ARG A 43 -7.71 -9.70 -12.72
CA ARG A 43 -8.40 -10.49 -11.68
C ARG A 43 -9.24 -9.59 -10.81
N ASN A 44 -8.73 -8.44 -10.35
CA ASN A 44 -9.46 -7.47 -9.55
C ASN A 44 -10.73 -6.94 -10.22
N LEU A 45 -10.78 -6.94 -11.55
CA LEU A 45 -11.96 -6.52 -12.31
C LEU A 45 -12.96 -7.66 -12.58
N LYS A 46 -12.51 -8.91 -12.53
CA LYS A 46 -13.29 -10.09 -12.95
C LYS A 46 -13.75 -10.95 -11.78
N THR A 47 -13.01 -10.94 -10.67
CA THR A 47 -13.32 -11.76 -9.49
C THR A 47 -13.49 -10.86 -8.27
N PRO A 48 -14.43 -11.20 -7.35
CA PRO A 48 -14.64 -10.40 -6.15
C PRO A 48 -13.41 -10.40 -5.22
N TYR A 49 -12.65 -11.49 -5.19
CA TYR A 49 -11.41 -11.63 -4.43
C TYR A 49 -10.64 -12.88 -4.85
N PHE A 50 -9.41 -13.00 -4.36
CA PHE A 50 -8.65 -14.25 -4.32
C PHE A 50 -7.77 -14.33 -3.07
N VAL A 51 -7.29 -15.54 -2.78
CA VAL A 51 -6.42 -15.83 -1.64
C VAL A 51 -5.14 -16.48 -2.12
N GLN A 52 -4.01 -16.05 -1.57
CA GLN A 52 -2.72 -16.70 -1.75
C GLN A 52 -2.11 -17.07 -0.41
N ARG A 53 -1.74 -18.32 -0.23
CA ARG A 53 -1.00 -18.77 0.95
C ARG A 53 0.45 -18.28 0.88
N LEU A 54 0.91 -17.55 1.91
CA LEU A 54 2.27 -17.02 1.97
C LEU A 54 3.23 -17.89 2.79
N SER A 55 2.71 -18.53 3.83
CA SER A 55 3.48 -19.37 4.76
C SER A 55 2.58 -20.46 5.32
N ASP A 56 2.98 -21.11 6.41
CA ASP A 56 2.18 -22.19 6.99
C ASP A 56 0.79 -21.71 7.41
N ARG A 57 0.67 -20.50 7.96
CA ARG A 57 -0.58 -19.96 8.53
C ARG A 57 -0.93 -18.53 8.11
N ALA A 58 -0.06 -17.85 7.34
CA ALA A 58 -0.33 -16.51 6.85
C ALA A 58 -0.78 -16.53 5.39
N TYR A 59 -1.74 -15.67 5.09
CA TYR A 59 -2.41 -15.58 3.80
C TYR A 59 -2.51 -14.14 3.33
N PHE A 60 -2.29 -13.96 2.04
CA PHE A 60 -2.57 -12.72 1.32
C PHE A 60 -3.99 -12.77 0.79
N PHE A 61 -4.75 -11.73 1.05
CA PHE A 61 -6.05 -11.48 0.45
C PHE A 61 -5.92 -10.34 -0.55
N ASN A 62 -6.58 -10.48 -1.69
CA ASN A 62 -6.79 -9.37 -2.61
C ASN A 62 -8.27 -9.32 -2.99
N GLY A 63 -8.86 -8.14 -2.92
CA GLY A 63 -10.23 -7.87 -3.34
C GLY A 63 -10.37 -6.42 -3.83
N GLY A 64 -10.92 -6.23 -5.02
CA GLY A 64 -10.90 -4.93 -5.68
C GLY A 64 -9.45 -4.48 -5.91
N PHE A 65 -9.10 -3.29 -5.44
CA PHE A 65 -7.73 -2.77 -5.51
C PHE A 65 -7.01 -2.80 -4.15
N TYR A 66 -7.57 -3.53 -3.17
CA TYR A 66 -7.06 -3.63 -1.81
C TYR A 66 -6.46 -4.99 -1.50
N THR A 67 -5.41 -4.97 -0.71
CA THR A 67 -4.79 -6.19 -0.20
C THR A 67 -4.67 -6.15 1.31
N THR A 68 -4.80 -7.30 1.93
CA THR A 68 -4.55 -7.46 3.36
C THR A 68 -3.99 -8.83 3.70
N THR A 69 -3.61 -9.00 4.95
CA THR A 69 -3.07 -10.26 5.49
C THR A 69 -4.01 -10.81 6.55
N PHE A 70 -4.21 -12.12 6.56
CA PHE A 70 -4.78 -12.78 7.72
C PHE A 70 -3.92 -13.97 8.14
N TYR A 71 -3.88 -14.22 9.44
CA TYR A 71 -3.19 -15.35 10.05
C TYR A 71 -4.20 -16.28 10.71
N VAL A 72 -4.07 -17.60 10.45
CA VAL A 72 -4.94 -18.62 11.03
C VAL A 72 -4.26 -19.21 12.27
N GLY A 73 -4.72 -18.78 13.44
CA GLY A 73 -4.24 -19.29 14.73
C GLY A 73 -4.83 -20.65 15.09
N ASP A 74 -4.67 -21.05 16.34
CA ASP A 74 -5.23 -22.29 16.87
C ASP A 74 -6.68 -22.07 17.34
N THR A 75 -7.02 -20.87 17.79
CA THR A 75 -8.31 -20.54 18.40
C THR A 75 -9.12 -19.51 17.62
N GLY A 76 -8.54 -18.82 16.66
CA GLY A 76 -9.16 -17.79 15.85
C GLY A 76 -8.28 -17.27 14.73
N VAL A 77 -8.80 -16.30 14.03
CA VAL A 77 -8.08 -15.61 12.95
C VAL A 77 -7.70 -14.20 13.40
N LEU A 78 -6.44 -13.82 13.14
CA LEU A 78 -5.96 -12.45 13.21
C LEU A 78 -6.04 -11.82 11.82
N LEU A 79 -6.79 -10.74 11.67
CA LEU A 79 -6.88 -9.96 10.44
C LEU A 79 -6.05 -8.68 10.59
N LEU A 80 -5.22 -8.36 9.60
CA LEU A 80 -4.42 -7.14 9.55
C LEU A 80 -5.08 -6.19 8.56
N ASP A 81 -5.80 -5.20 9.08
CA ASP A 81 -6.71 -4.30 8.35
C ASP A 81 -7.95 -4.98 7.75
N ALA A 82 -9.00 -4.19 7.59
CA ALA A 82 -10.25 -4.57 6.94
C ALA A 82 -10.62 -3.52 5.88
N PRO A 83 -10.04 -3.62 4.66
CA PRO A 83 -10.16 -2.62 3.62
C PRO A 83 -11.58 -2.30 3.18
N GLU A 84 -11.75 -1.09 2.66
CA GLU A 84 -13.03 -0.53 2.23
C GLU A 84 -13.78 -1.43 1.25
N GLY A 85 -15.04 -1.73 1.59
CA GLY A 85 -15.94 -2.53 0.77
C GLY A 85 -15.58 -4.03 0.70
N GLN A 86 -14.56 -4.50 1.45
CA GLN A 86 -14.06 -5.87 1.36
C GLN A 86 -14.49 -6.78 2.51
N GLY A 87 -15.25 -6.30 3.50
CA GLY A 87 -15.59 -7.11 4.68
C GLY A 87 -16.20 -8.48 4.35
N LYS A 88 -17.18 -8.53 3.46
CA LYS A 88 -17.80 -9.80 3.02
C LYS A 88 -16.83 -10.70 2.25
N SER A 89 -16.03 -10.12 1.38
CA SER A 89 -15.02 -10.84 0.58
C SER A 89 -13.93 -11.45 1.48
N ILE A 90 -13.47 -10.68 2.48
CA ILE A 90 -12.50 -11.15 3.48
C ILE A 90 -13.07 -12.33 4.28
N LEU A 91 -14.31 -12.23 4.76
CA LEU A 91 -14.96 -13.31 5.50
C LEU A 91 -15.12 -14.57 4.64
N ALA A 92 -15.49 -14.42 3.37
CA ALA A 92 -15.58 -15.52 2.42
C ALA A 92 -14.22 -16.16 2.17
N ALA A 93 -13.17 -15.34 1.97
CA ALA A 93 -11.80 -15.79 1.79
C ALA A 93 -11.27 -16.57 3.01
N ILE A 94 -11.53 -16.09 4.22
CA ILE A 94 -11.18 -16.80 5.46
C ILE A 94 -11.93 -18.14 5.54
N ALA A 95 -13.20 -18.17 5.15
CA ALA A 95 -14.00 -19.40 5.19
C ALA A 95 -13.53 -20.49 4.18
N GLU A 96 -12.82 -20.13 3.12
CA GLU A 96 -12.15 -21.09 2.22
C GLU A 96 -11.00 -21.83 2.91
N VAL A 97 -10.36 -21.17 3.87
CA VAL A 97 -9.13 -21.66 4.53
C VAL A 97 -9.42 -22.33 5.86
N THR A 98 -10.35 -21.75 6.65
CA THR A 98 -10.64 -22.21 8.01
C THR A 98 -12.10 -21.97 8.38
N LYS A 99 -12.56 -22.68 9.43
CA LYS A 99 -13.87 -22.43 10.07
C LYS A 99 -13.74 -21.54 11.31
N LEU A 100 -12.54 -21.15 11.68
CA LEU A 100 -12.32 -20.32 12.86
C LEU A 100 -12.79 -18.87 12.56
N PRO A 101 -13.46 -18.22 13.54
CA PRO A 101 -13.88 -16.83 13.38
C PRO A 101 -12.69 -15.87 13.51
N VAL A 102 -12.87 -14.65 13.06
CA VAL A 102 -11.92 -13.56 13.35
C VAL A 102 -12.08 -13.16 14.82
N THR A 103 -10.99 -13.28 15.59
CA THR A 103 -10.96 -12.96 17.02
C THR A 103 -10.13 -11.72 17.33
N ALA A 104 -9.30 -11.28 16.36
CA ALA A 104 -8.53 -10.04 16.48
C ALA A 104 -8.40 -9.34 15.13
N ILE A 105 -8.40 -8.00 15.16
CA ILE A 105 -8.14 -7.13 14.02
C ILE A 105 -7.04 -6.16 14.41
N ILE A 106 -6.04 -5.99 13.56
CA ILE A 106 -5.05 -4.92 13.69
C ILE A 106 -5.49 -3.76 12.79
N TYR A 107 -5.35 -2.53 13.27
CA TYR A 107 -5.38 -1.32 12.46
C TYR A 107 -3.94 -0.86 12.26
N SER A 108 -3.48 -0.90 11.03
CA SER A 108 -2.11 -0.51 10.67
C SER A 108 -1.86 0.98 10.89
N HIS A 109 -2.84 1.81 10.52
CA HIS A 109 -2.88 3.25 10.68
C HIS A 109 -4.33 3.75 10.54
N ASN A 110 -4.59 5.04 10.74
CA ASN A 110 -5.95 5.61 10.80
C ASN A 110 -6.51 6.05 9.44
N HIS A 111 -6.19 5.40 8.34
CA HIS A 111 -6.86 5.66 7.08
C HIS A 111 -8.10 4.77 6.90
N ALA A 112 -9.22 5.41 6.53
CA ALA A 112 -10.52 4.74 6.49
C ALA A 112 -10.56 3.61 5.45
N ASP A 113 -9.91 3.77 4.32
CA ASP A 113 -9.88 2.80 3.25
C ASP A 113 -9.19 1.47 3.64
N HIS A 114 -8.38 1.46 4.72
CA HIS A 114 -7.80 0.23 5.27
C HIS A 114 -8.57 -0.38 6.44
N ILE A 115 -9.43 0.37 7.13
CA ILE A 115 -10.05 -0.11 8.37
C ILE A 115 -11.59 -0.04 8.40
N ILE A 116 -12.23 0.58 7.42
CA ILE A 116 -13.67 0.87 7.48
C ILE A 116 -14.55 -0.39 7.48
N SER A 117 -14.12 -1.49 6.85
CA SER A 117 -14.88 -2.75 6.86
C SER A 117 -14.73 -3.56 8.16
N ALA A 118 -13.98 -3.05 9.14
CA ALA A 118 -13.86 -3.72 10.45
C ALA A 118 -15.23 -3.92 11.13
N VAL A 119 -16.17 -3.01 10.93
CA VAL A 119 -17.55 -3.13 11.47
C VAL A 119 -18.20 -4.41 10.98
N GLU A 120 -18.17 -4.68 9.67
CA GLU A 120 -18.76 -5.89 9.08
C GLU A 120 -18.10 -7.17 9.60
N VAL A 121 -16.78 -7.15 9.75
CA VAL A 121 -16.01 -8.30 10.27
C VAL A 121 -16.34 -8.56 11.74
N ILE A 122 -16.41 -7.51 12.56
CA ILE A 122 -16.77 -7.61 13.99
C ILE A 122 -18.18 -8.16 14.16
N ASP A 123 -19.15 -7.68 13.39
CA ASP A 123 -20.53 -8.13 13.47
C ASP A 123 -20.67 -9.60 13.07
N ALA A 124 -19.98 -10.03 12.01
CA ALA A 124 -19.92 -11.43 11.60
C ALA A 124 -19.28 -12.33 12.67
N SER A 125 -18.19 -11.86 13.29
CA SER A 125 -17.50 -12.60 14.36
C SER A 125 -18.38 -12.77 15.59
N LYS A 126 -19.10 -11.73 15.99
CA LYS A 126 -20.10 -11.82 17.08
C LYS A 126 -21.22 -12.80 16.75
N ALA A 127 -21.73 -12.79 15.52
CA ALA A 127 -22.73 -13.75 15.06
C ALA A 127 -22.21 -15.20 15.08
N ALA A 128 -20.89 -15.39 14.92
CA ALA A 128 -20.22 -16.68 15.06
C ALA A 128 -19.88 -17.06 16.52
N GLY A 129 -20.30 -16.26 17.51
CA GLY A 129 -20.14 -16.55 18.94
C GLY A 129 -18.89 -15.94 19.59
N VAL A 130 -18.16 -15.07 18.91
CA VAL A 130 -17.04 -14.32 19.51
C VAL A 130 -17.62 -13.19 20.37
N GLU A 131 -17.49 -13.31 21.68
CA GLU A 131 -18.02 -12.32 22.61
C GLU A 131 -17.33 -10.95 22.45
N HIS A 132 -15.99 -10.97 22.33
CA HIS A 132 -15.18 -9.78 22.19
C HIS A 132 -14.12 -9.97 21.11
N VAL A 133 -14.22 -9.19 20.02
CA VAL A 133 -13.16 -9.10 19.01
C VAL A 133 -12.13 -8.10 19.50
N ARG A 134 -10.86 -8.52 19.59
CA ARG A 134 -9.76 -7.65 19.96
C ARG A 134 -9.47 -6.70 18.81
N ILE A 135 -9.43 -5.41 19.05
CA ILE A 135 -9.03 -4.39 18.06
C ILE A 135 -7.73 -3.80 18.55
N ILE A 136 -6.66 -4.03 17.81
CA ILE A 136 -5.28 -3.71 18.20
C ILE A 136 -4.78 -2.60 17.29
N ALA A 137 -4.24 -1.53 17.86
CA ALA A 137 -3.60 -0.46 17.10
C ALA A 137 -2.40 0.11 17.89
N SER A 138 -1.58 0.92 17.24
CA SER A 138 -0.55 1.64 17.98
C SER A 138 -1.19 2.67 18.92
N THR A 139 -0.47 3.03 19.98
CA THR A 139 -0.89 4.15 20.86
C THR A 139 -1.13 5.40 20.03
N LYS A 140 -0.29 5.66 19.03
CA LYS A 140 -0.40 6.84 18.17
C LYS A 140 -1.62 6.80 17.25
N THR A 141 -1.92 5.67 16.63
CA THR A 141 -3.15 5.46 15.85
C THR A 141 -4.39 5.67 16.72
N THR A 142 -4.38 5.12 17.94
CA THR A 142 -5.49 5.27 18.89
C THR A 142 -5.71 6.73 19.29
N GLU A 143 -4.66 7.47 19.57
CA GLU A 143 -4.72 8.91 19.89
C GLU A 143 -5.23 9.72 18.69
N LYS A 144 -4.76 9.41 17.47
CA LYS A 144 -5.20 10.08 16.23
C LYS A 144 -6.67 9.81 15.94
N MET A 145 -7.15 8.57 16.10
CA MET A 145 -8.57 8.23 15.97
C MET A 145 -9.44 9.03 16.96
N LYS A 146 -8.99 9.15 18.22
CA LYS A 146 -9.68 9.93 19.23
C LYS A 146 -9.69 11.42 18.91
N PHE A 147 -8.56 11.99 18.48
CA PHE A 147 -8.44 13.40 18.08
C PHE A 147 -9.37 13.73 16.90
N LEU A 148 -9.41 12.88 15.90
CA LEU A 148 -10.26 13.03 14.71
C LEU A 148 -11.73 12.69 14.96
N LYS A 149 -12.08 12.20 16.16
CA LYS A 149 -13.43 11.72 16.50
C LYS A 149 -13.91 10.65 15.50
N CYS A 150 -13.02 9.72 15.16
CA CYS A 150 -13.30 8.65 14.23
C CYS A 150 -14.52 7.84 14.71
N SER A 151 -15.46 7.55 13.81
CA SER A 151 -16.69 6.82 14.11
C SER A 151 -16.53 5.29 14.03
N LEU A 152 -15.37 4.81 13.60
CA LEU A 152 -15.07 3.38 13.53
C LEU A 152 -14.86 2.79 14.94
N PRO A 153 -14.98 1.47 15.10
CA PRO A 153 -14.74 0.80 16.37
C PRO A 153 -13.35 1.16 16.92
N ALA A 154 -13.34 1.69 18.14
CA ALA A 154 -12.11 2.09 18.79
C ALA A 154 -11.24 0.88 19.14
N PRO A 155 -9.89 1.00 19.09
CA PRO A 155 -8.99 -0.03 19.58
C PRO A 155 -9.30 -0.41 21.03
N THR A 156 -9.34 -1.71 21.30
CA THR A 156 -9.53 -2.27 22.65
C THR A 156 -8.21 -2.56 23.33
N GLU A 157 -7.14 -2.70 22.53
CA GLU A 157 -5.76 -2.93 22.96
C GLU A 157 -4.80 -2.06 22.18
N THR A 158 -3.70 -1.67 22.80
CA THR A 158 -2.68 -0.85 22.13
C THR A 158 -1.30 -1.48 22.20
N VAL A 159 -0.54 -1.34 21.11
CA VAL A 159 0.90 -1.56 21.10
C VAL A 159 1.61 -0.23 21.30
N THR A 160 2.69 -0.25 22.06
CA THR A 160 3.44 0.97 22.43
C THR A 160 4.22 1.50 21.23
N TRP A 161 4.08 2.79 20.94
CA TRP A 161 4.91 3.50 19.97
C TRP A 161 6.30 3.78 20.54
N PRO A 162 7.44 3.67 19.82
CA PRO A 162 7.52 3.25 18.41
C PRO A 162 7.76 1.75 18.21
N LYS A 163 7.92 0.97 19.28
CA LYS A 163 8.20 -0.47 19.19
C LYS A 163 7.48 -1.23 20.29
N ASP A 164 6.93 -2.37 19.90
CA ASP A 164 6.29 -3.31 20.82
C ASP A 164 6.18 -4.69 20.18
N SER A 165 5.68 -5.66 20.94
CA SER A 165 5.28 -6.96 20.41
C SER A 165 4.22 -7.60 21.28
N PHE A 166 3.38 -8.42 20.70
CA PHE A 166 2.41 -9.24 21.42
C PHE A 166 2.32 -10.64 20.82
N LYS A 167 1.67 -11.54 21.53
CA LYS A 167 1.38 -12.89 21.04
C LYS A 167 -0.08 -12.97 20.59
N PHE A 168 -0.28 -13.61 19.43
CA PHE A 168 -1.56 -14.12 19.00
C PHE A 168 -1.41 -15.61 18.72
N ASP A 169 -1.98 -16.46 19.57
CA ASP A 169 -1.76 -17.90 19.57
C ASP A 169 -0.24 -18.23 19.43
N ASN A 170 0.17 -18.83 18.34
CA ASN A 170 1.55 -19.28 18.12
C ASN A 170 2.42 -18.27 17.38
N VAL A 171 1.89 -17.09 17.01
CA VAL A 171 2.67 -16.08 16.31
C VAL A 171 3.01 -14.90 17.21
N THR A 172 4.25 -14.42 17.10
CA THR A 172 4.67 -13.11 17.61
C THR A 172 4.35 -12.07 16.57
N VAL A 173 3.57 -11.07 16.94
CA VAL A 173 3.36 -9.89 16.13
C VAL A 173 4.27 -8.79 16.64
N GLN A 174 5.27 -8.44 15.85
CA GLN A 174 6.19 -7.35 16.16
C GLN A 174 5.69 -6.06 15.49
N PHE A 175 5.61 -5.00 16.26
CA PHE A 175 5.31 -3.65 15.78
C PHE A 175 6.58 -2.81 15.75
N ASP A 176 6.88 -2.22 14.57
CA ASP A 176 7.95 -1.24 14.40
C ASP A 176 7.41 -0.03 13.63
N ALA A 177 7.36 1.10 14.30
CA ALA A 177 6.90 2.35 13.71
C ALA A 177 8.06 3.15 13.10
N PHE A 178 7.71 4.02 12.18
CA PHE A 178 8.62 5.02 11.64
C PHE A 178 8.48 6.30 12.45
N GLU A 179 9.47 6.65 13.26
CA GLU A 179 9.47 7.92 14.00
C GLU A 179 9.35 9.14 13.07
N ARG A 180 9.88 8.99 11.85
CA ARG A 180 9.77 9.94 10.75
C ARG A 180 9.05 9.24 9.61
N ALA A 181 7.73 9.17 9.72
CA ALA A 181 6.91 8.48 8.74
C ALA A 181 6.68 9.34 7.49
N ALA A 182 6.75 8.68 6.32
CA ALA A 182 6.50 9.31 5.04
C ALA A 182 5.00 9.31 4.71
N HIS A 183 4.34 8.15 4.79
CA HIS A 183 2.95 8.01 4.39
C HIS A 183 2.02 8.82 5.31
N CYS A 184 1.93 8.45 6.57
CA CYS A 184 1.22 9.22 7.59
C CYS A 184 1.90 9.05 8.95
N ASP A 185 1.66 9.96 9.86
CA ASP A 185 2.41 10.06 11.10
C ASP A 185 2.20 8.90 12.07
N ASP A 186 1.16 8.08 11.90
CA ASP A 186 0.84 6.91 12.71
C ASP A 186 1.11 5.56 12.01
N ALA A 187 1.69 5.56 10.81
CA ALA A 187 2.02 4.34 10.06
C ALA A 187 3.17 3.56 10.70
N GLY A 188 3.03 2.25 10.75
CA GLY A 188 4.05 1.33 11.23
C GLY A 188 3.88 -0.08 10.66
N THR A 189 4.92 -0.89 10.78
CA THR A 189 4.91 -2.27 10.32
C THR A 189 4.33 -3.20 11.38
N PHE A 190 3.60 -4.22 10.94
CA PHE A 190 3.21 -5.36 11.75
C PHE A 190 3.80 -6.62 11.12
N LEU A 191 4.83 -7.17 11.75
CA LEU A 191 5.54 -8.37 11.28
C LEU A 191 5.05 -9.61 12.04
N LEU A 192 4.53 -10.59 11.31
CA LEU A 192 4.29 -11.94 11.78
C LEU A 192 5.63 -12.67 11.79
N VAL A 193 6.32 -12.69 12.95
CA VAL A 193 7.75 -13.04 13.05
C VAL A 193 8.04 -14.46 12.58
N GLU A 194 7.28 -15.44 13.07
CA GLU A 194 7.48 -16.85 12.75
C GLU A 194 7.10 -17.16 11.29
N GLU A 195 6.19 -16.37 10.71
CA GLU A 195 5.71 -16.51 9.33
C GLU A 195 6.52 -15.69 8.32
N LYS A 196 7.35 -14.77 8.80
CA LYS A 196 8.14 -13.82 7.98
C LYS A 196 7.27 -13.03 6.98
N VAL A 197 6.09 -12.64 7.40
CA VAL A 197 5.17 -11.81 6.62
C VAL A 197 5.00 -10.46 7.30
N VAL A 198 5.31 -9.38 6.59
CA VAL A 198 5.13 -8.01 7.08
C VAL A 198 3.96 -7.34 6.40
N HIS A 199 3.11 -6.70 7.18
CA HIS A 199 2.01 -5.86 6.72
C HIS A 199 2.35 -4.40 6.98
N LEU A 200 2.38 -3.60 5.93
CA LEU A 200 2.57 -2.16 5.96
C LEU A 200 1.94 -1.55 4.71
N PRO A 201 0.72 -1.02 4.80
CA PRO A 201 0.07 -0.34 3.68
C PRO A 201 0.79 0.95 3.26
N ASP A 202 0.65 1.30 1.98
CA ASP A 202 0.89 2.59 1.34
C ASP A 202 2.32 3.13 1.32
N LEU A 203 3.29 2.33 1.74
CA LEU A 203 4.68 2.68 1.55
C LEU A 203 5.27 2.02 0.30
N LEU A 204 5.04 0.72 0.14
CA LEU A 204 5.54 -0.07 -0.97
C LEU A 204 4.43 -0.99 -1.47
N ASN A 205 4.12 -0.91 -2.74
CA ASN A 205 3.18 -1.79 -3.39
C ASN A 205 3.95 -2.74 -4.29
N GLY A 206 3.85 -4.04 -4.02
CA GLY A 206 4.61 -5.05 -4.77
C GLY A 206 4.35 -5.00 -6.27
N ASP A 207 5.42 -5.20 -7.05
CA ASP A 207 5.39 -5.35 -8.50
C ASP A 207 4.89 -4.14 -9.30
N GLN A 208 5.13 -2.94 -8.79
CA GLN A 208 4.84 -1.69 -9.50
C GLN A 208 5.74 -0.54 -9.05
N PRO A 209 5.92 0.50 -9.88
CA PRO A 209 6.51 1.76 -9.43
C PRO A 209 5.75 2.33 -8.23
N PRO A 210 6.38 3.18 -7.40
CA PRO A 210 5.68 3.85 -6.31
C PRO A 210 4.37 4.47 -6.78
N PHE A 211 3.31 4.17 -6.04
CA PHE A 211 1.94 4.57 -6.37
C PHE A 211 1.80 6.09 -6.46
N TRP A 212 0.70 6.55 -7.03
CA TRP A 212 0.38 7.97 -7.20
C TRP A 212 0.66 8.78 -5.94
N ARG A 213 1.47 9.84 -6.07
CA ARG A 213 1.93 10.69 -4.97
C ARG A 213 2.58 9.91 -3.82
N PHE A 214 3.36 8.86 -4.16
CA PHE A 214 3.98 7.97 -3.19
C PHE A 214 2.98 7.39 -2.16
N GLY A 215 1.81 6.92 -2.63
CA GLY A 215 0.74 6.46 -1.75
C GLY A 215 0.12 7.60 -0.94
N THR A 216 -0.02 8.79 -1.53
CA THR A 216 -0.49 10.01 -0.82
C THR A 216 0.35 10.39 0.41
N ALA A 217 1.67 10.16 0.32
CA ALA A 217 2.58 10.42 1.42
C ALA A 217 2.49 11.87 1.92
N GLU A 218 2.24 12.05 3.22
CA GLU A 218 2.18 13.37 3.87
C GLU A 218 3.56 14.04 3.90
N ASN A 219 4.63 13.21 3.95
CA ASN A 219 6.00 13.70 4.09
C ASN A 219 7.01 12.91 3.24
N THR A 220 7.04 13.19 1.94
CA THR A 220 7.89 12.50 0.96
C THR A 220 9.38 12.52 1.26
N VAL A 221 9.89 13.49 2.04
CA VAL A 221 11.32 13.57 2.37
C VAL A 221 11.82 12.36 3.16
N TYR A 222 10.92 11.64 3.83
CA TYR A 222 11.26 10.42 4.58
C TYR A 222 10.96 9.11 3.81
N TYR A 223 10.43 9.21 2.58
CA TYR A 223 10.01 8.02 1.84
C TYR A 223 11.16 7.03 1.63
N ARG A 224 12.30 7.49 1.14
CA ARG A 224 13.52 6.68 0.95
C ARG A 224 14.02 6.05 2.26
N LEU A 225 13.96 6.81 3.36
CA LEU A 225 14.34 6.31 4.68
C LEU A 225 13.43 5.14 5.09
N ASN A 226 12.10 5.31 4.95
CA ASN A 226 11.16 4.27 5.36
C ASN A 226 11.23 3.02 4.48
N VAL A 227 11.44 3.16 3.18
CA VAL A 227 11.71 2.01 2.28
C VAL A 227 12.96 1.25 2.72
N THR A 228 14.01 1.96 3.16
CA THR A 228 15.21 1.32 3.70
C THR A 228 14.94 0.61 5.01
N GLN A 229 14.25 1.26 5.95
CA GLN A 229 13.87 0.66 7.24
C GLN A 229 12.99 -0.59 7.07
N LEU A 230 12.01 -0.56 6.15
CA LEU A 230 11.23 -1.74 5.80
C LEU A 230 12.14 -2.85 5.25
N GLY A 231 13.10 -2.50 4.38
CA GLY A 231 14.05 -3.44 3.80
C GLY A 231 14.96 -4.13 4.83
N ASP A 232 15.24 -3.47 5.96
CA ASP A 232 16.14 -3.97 7.01
C ASP A 232 15.46 -4.96 7.98
N LEU A 233 14.12 -5.05 7.99
CA LEU A 233 13.40 -6.05 8.79
C LEU A 233 13.54 -7.47 8.19
N ASP A 234 13.45 -8.51 9.03
CA ASP A 234 13.57 -9.91 8.61
C ASP A 234 12.22 -10.50 8.20
N TRP A 235 11.84 -10.25 6.94
CA TRP A 235 10.63 -10.79 6.32
C TRP A 235 10.93 -11.37 4.93
N ASP A 236 10.05 -12.27 4.48
CA ASP A 236 10.10 -12.88 3.15
C ASP A 236 9.02 -12.30 2.22
N PHE A 237 7.85 -11.96 2.76
CA PHE A 237 6.73 -11.39 2.02
C PHE A 237 6.22 -10.11 2.67
N HIS A 238 5.87 -9.14 1.85
CA HIS A 238 5.29 -7.87 2.24
C HIS A 238 3.89 -7.71 1.63
N VAL A 239 2.94 -7.23 2.44
CA VAL A 239 1.59 -6.88 2.00
C VAL A 239 1.39 -5.38 2.17
N GLY A 240 1.25 -4.68 1.04
CA GLY A 240 1.35 -3.23 0.94
C GLY A 240 0.03 -2.47 0.94
N GLY A 241 -1.10 -3.11 1.27
CA GLY A 241 -2.43 -2.48 1.20
C GLY A 241 -2.99 -2.42 -0.22
N HIS A 242 -2.12 -2.31 -1.22
CA HIS A 242 -2.42 -2.31 -2.65
C HIS A 242 -1.33 -3.10 -3.41
N GLY A 243 -1.61 -3.43 -4.67
CA GLY A 243 -0.64 -4.10 -5.53
C GLY A 243 -0.45 -5.58 -5.24
N ASN A 244 0.63 -6.14 -5.74
CA ASN A 244 0.96 -7.56 -5.61
C ASN A 244 1.67 -7.85 -4.27
N VAL A 245 1.90 -9.12 -3.97
CA VAL A 245 2.78 -9.52 -2.86
C VAL A 245 4.17 -8.95 -3.11
N GLY A 246 4.71 -8.22 -2.13
CA GLY A 246 6.05 -7.65 -2.19
C GLY A 246 7.13 -8.63 -1.74
N GLY A 247 8.33 -8.46 -2.30
CA GLY A 247 9.54 -9.17 -1.91
C GLY A 247 10.70 -8.19 -1.67
N LYS A 248 11.86 -8.70 -1.29
CA LYS A 248 13.07 -7.87 -1.10
C LYS A 248 13.54 -7.23 -2.42
N GLU A 249 13.22 -7.85 -3.54
CA GLU A 249 13.47 -7.33 -4.89
C GLU A 249 12.67 -6.04 -5.16
N ASP A 250 11.46 -5.89 -4.60
CA ASP A 250 10.69 -4.65 -4.72
C ASP A 250 11.37 -3.49 -3.96
N ILE A 251 12.00 -3.77 -2.81
CA ILE A 251 12.82 -2.77 -2.09
C ILE A 251 13.97 -2.26 -2.98
N ALA A 252 14.67 -3.17 -3.65
CA ALA A 252 15.77 -2.82 -4.55
C ALA A 252 15.27 -2.01 -5.76
N PHE A 253 14.16 -2.43 -6.35
CA PHE A 253 13.52 -1.73 -7.47
C PHE A 253 13.11 -0.30 -7.07
N VAL A 254 12.42 -0.14 -5.93
CA VAL A 254 11.96 1.19 -5.49
C VAL A 254 13.15 2.09 -5.15
N LYS A 255 14.23 1.57 -4.54
CA LYS A 255 15.45 2.36 -4.30
C LYS A 255 16.05 2.87 -5.61
N LYS A 256 16.17 2.00 -6.63
CA LYS A 256 16.64 2.42 -7.96
C LYS A 256 15.71 3.46 -8.58
N TYR A 257 14.41 3.23 -8.54
CA TYR A 257 13.43 4.20 -9.04
C TYR A 257 13.57 5.57 -8.37
N LEU A 258 13.79 5.62 -7.06
CA LEU A 258 14.00 6.86 -6.32
C LEU A 258 15.29 7.58 -6.73
N ASP A 259 16.37 6.83 -7.02
CA ASP A 259 17.61 7.41 -7.55
C ASP A 259 17.38 8.03 -8.93
N ASP A 260 16.71 7.31 -9.80
CA ASP A 260 16.47 7.73 -11.18
C ASP A 260 15.51 8.93 -11.26
N ILE A 261 14.43 8.94 -10.46
CA ILE A 261 13.49 10.07 -10.46
C ILE A 261 14.11 11.33 -9.86
N ASP A 262 14.98 11.21 -8.85
CA ASP A 262 15.72 12.35 -8.29
C ASP A 262 16.63 13.00 -9.36
N VAL A 263 17.33 12.17 -10.15
CA VAL A 263 18.15 12.65 -11.27
C VAL A 263 17.28 13.32 -12.34
N ALA A 264 16.16 12.70 -12.69
CA ALA A 264 15.22 13.23 -13.68
C ALA A 264 14.58 14.57 -13.23
N VAL A 265 14.21 14.70 -11.95
CA VAL A 265 13.72 15.95 -11.37
C VAL A 265 14.79 17.04 -11.44
N ALA A 266 16.02 16.72 -11.05
CA ALA A 266 17.13 17.68 -11.11
C ALA A 266 17.39 18.17 -12.54
N GLU A 267 17.27 17.30 -13.55
CA GLU A 267 17.42 17.66 -14.96
C GLU A 267 16.23 18.48 -15.47
N ALA A 268 14.99 18.10 -15.12
CA ALA A 268 13.81 18.86 -15.47
C ALA A 268 13.86 20.29 -14.90
N MET A 269 14.33 20.45 -13.66
CA MET A 269 14.47 21.75 -13.01
C MET A 269 15.48 22.68 -13.70
N LYS A 270 16.46 22.15 -14.44
CA LYS A 270 17.39 22.97 -15.24
C LYS A 270 16.78 23.45 -16.54
N THR A 271 15.84 22.68 -17.10
CA THR A 271 15.34 22.89 -18.47
C THR A 271 13.94 23.50 -18.52
N VAL A 272 13.10 23.23 -17.54
CA VAL A 272 11.73 23.79 -17.45
C VAL A 272 11.78 25.14 -16.73
N LYS A 273 11.51 26.22 -17.47
CA LYS A 273 11.53 27.58 -16.93
C LYS A 273 10.40 27.77 -15.91
N PHE A 274 10.68 28.53 -14.85
CA PHE A 274 9.65 28.91 -13.88
C PHE A 274 8.49 29.65 -14.59
N GLY A 275 7.26 29.28 -14.26
CA GLY A 275 6.07 29.76 -14.95
C GLY A 275 5.72 29.02 -16.25
N ALA A 276 6.46 27.98 -16.62
CA ALA A 276 6.07 27.11 -17.74
C ALA A 276 4.65 26.55 -17.52
N GLY A 277 3.88 26.43 -18.60
CA GLY A 277 2.48 25.97 -18.54
C GLY A 277 1.47 27.07 -18.18
N VAL A 278 1.90 28.26 -17.77
CA VAL A 278 1.00 29.41 -17.55
C VAL A 278 0.47 29.90 -18.89
N LYS A 279 -0.87 29.96 -19.03
CA LYS A 279 -1.54 30.34 -20.29
C LYS A 279 -1.45 31.83 -20.60
N ASP A 280 -1.52 32.68 -19.57
CA ASP A 280 -1.56 34.12 -19.70
C ASP A 280 -0.85 34.78 -18.50
N MET A 281 0.41 35.15 -18.71
CA MET A 281 1.24 35.73 -17.65
C MET A 281 0.75 37.09 -17.17
N GLU A 282 0.05 37.85 -18.03
CA GLU A 282 -0.45 39.18 -17.66
C GLU A 282 -1.66 39.13 -16.71
N LYS A 283 -2.33 37.99 -16.66
CA LYS A 283 -3.48 37.75 -15.76
C LYS A 283 -3.13 37.06 -14.45
N VAL A 284 -1.87 36.68 -14.27
CA VAL A 284 -1.40 36.08 -13.02
C VAL A 284 -1.55 37.06 -11.87
N ASN A 285 -2.31 36.67 -10.85
CA ASN A 285 -2.59 37.52 -9.69
C ASN A 285 -2.25 36.85 -8.35
N ASN A 286 -1.82 35.59 -8.36
CA ASN A 286 -1.34 34.92 -7.17
C ASN A 286 -0.23 33.90 -7.51
N HIS A 287 0.54 33.49 -6.48
CA HIS A 287 1.68 32.60 -6.66
C HIS A 287 1.29 31.19 -7.11
N ALA A 288 0.11 30.71 -6.73
CA ALA A 288 -0.33 29.36 -7.11
C ALA A 288 -0.56 29.26 -8.64
N GLU A 289 -0.98 30.33 -9.31
CA GLU A 289 -1.13 30.38 -10.76
C GLU A 289 0.20 30.20 -11.52
N LEU A 290 1.32 30.51 -10.88
CA LEU A 290 2.67 30.24 -11.40
C LEU A 290 3.14 28.84 -11.04
N MET A 291 2.94 28.44 -9.79
CA MET A 291 3.50 27.21 -9.23
C MET A 291 2.83 25.95 -9.79
N VAL A 292 1.49 25.91 -9.83
CA VAL A 292 0.76 24.69 -10.22
C VAL A 292 1.07 24.28 -11.67
N PRO A 293 0.96 25.17 -12.69
CA PRO A 293 1.32 24.78 -14.06
C PRO A 293 2.79 24.44 -14.24
N TRP A 294 3.67 25.15 -13.51
CA TRP A 294 5.12 24.87 -13.56
C TRP A 294 5.46 23.52 -13.01
N VAL A 295 4.93 23.15 -11.84
CA VAL A 295 5.14 21.85 -11.21
C VAL A 295 4.58 20.73 -12.08
N ALA A 296 3.39 20.92 -12.69
CA ALA A 296 2.84 19.98 -13.66
C ALA A 296 3.74 19.81 -14.90
N SER A 297 4.34 20.92 -15.38
CA SER A 297 5.31 20.87 -16.50
C SER A 297 6.59 20.12 -16.11
N LEU A 298 7.04 20.25 -14.86
CA LEU A 298 8.15 19.45 -14.32
C LEU A 298 7.80 17.97 -14.30
N GLY A 299 6.62 17.61 -13.76
CA GLY A 299 6.13 16.23 -13.71
C GLY A 299 6.07 15.58 -15.10
N ALA A 300 5.52 16.29 -16.08
CA ALA A 300 5.48 15.83 -17.48
C ALA A 300 6.89 15.62 -18.06
N LYS A 301 7.81 16.57 -17.82
CA LYS A 301 9.19 16.45 -18.30
C LYS A 301 9.93 15.28 -17.67
N VAL A 302 9.74 15.04 -16.38
CA VAL A 302 10.31 13.88 -15.68
C VAL A 302 9.75 12.58 -16.25
N ALA A 303 8.46 12.49 -16.50
CA ALA A 303 7.87 11.32 -17.13
C ALA A 303 8.47 11.03 -18.50
N ASP A 304 8.72 12.07 -19.33
CA ASP A 304 9.40 11.88 -20.63
C ASP A 304 10.84 11.35 -20.47
N ILE A 305 11.56 11.82 -19.45
CA ILE A 305 12.93 11.35 -19.17
C ILE A 305 12.91 9.89 -18.70
N MET A 306 11.97 9.51 -17.87
CA MET A 306 11.90 8.17 -17.28
C MET A 306 11.20 7.14 -18.19
N ARG A 307 10.44 7.57 -19.19
CA ARG A 307 9.66 6.71 -20.07
C ARG A 307 10.43 5.57 -20.75
N PRO A 308 11.67 5.77 -21.26
CA PRO A 308 12.42 4.67 -21.89
C PRO A 308 12.65 3.47 -20.95
N GLU A 309 12.86 3.72 -19.67
CA GLU A 309 13.12 2.69 -18.66
C GLU A 309 11.84 2.17 -17.98
N TYR A 310 10.91 3.06 -17.64
CA TYR A 310 9.77 2.78 -16.76
C TYR A 310 8.41 2.81 -17.45
N GLY A 311 8.32 3.32 -18.69
CA GLY A 311 7.05 3.61 -19.37
C GLY A 311 6.19 2.39 -19.68
N HIS A 312 6.76 1.19 -19.64
CA HIS A 312 6.06 -0.07 -19.86
C HIS A 312 5.46 -0.68 -18.57
N PHE A 313 5.75 -0.12 -17.40
CA PHE A 313 5.20 -0.61 -16.14
C PHE A 313 3.80 -0.05 -15.85
N TYR A 314 3.03 -0.84 -15.15
CA TYR A 314 1.68 -0.46 -14.74
C TYR A 314 1.66 0.84 -13.94
N GLY A 315 0.70 1.71 -14.25
CA GLY A 315 0.48 2.96 -13.54
C GLY A 315 1.48 4.09 -13.86
N PHE A 316 2.45 3.89 -14.76
CA PHE A 316 3.48 4.89 -15.10
C PHE A 316 2.90 6.26 -15.41
N GLU A 317 1.91 6.35 -16.32
CA GLU A 317 1.40 7.61 -16.83
C GLU A 317 0.72 8.48 -15.76
N PHE A 318 0.25 7.86 -14.69
CA PHE A 318 -0.44 8.56 -13.60
C PHE A 318 0.45 8.76 -12.38
N SER A 319 1.32 7.80 -12.07
CA SER A 319 2.13 7.82 -10.85
C SER A 319 3.40 8.65 -11.03
N VAL A 320 4.14 8.45 -12.10
CA VAL A 320 5.47 9.10 -12.25
C VAL A 320 5.38 10.62 -12.33
N PRO A 321 4.49 11.24 -13.14
CA PRO A 321 4.35 12.69 -13.12
C PRO A 321 3.99 13.24 -11.73
N ALA A 322 3.04 12.61 -11.04
CA ALA A 322 2.59 13.06 -9.73
C ALA A 322 3.66 12.88 -8.63
N ASN A 323 4.44 11.79 -8.67
CA ASN A 323 5.58 11.57 -7.79
C ASN A 323 6.66 12.63 -8.02
N ALA A 324 6.94 12.96 -9.29
CA ALA A 324 7.90 13.99 -9.66
C ALA A 324 7.46 15.39 -9.19
N GLU A 325 6.17 15.72 -9.26
CA GLU A 325 5.62 16.97 -8.73
C GLU A 325 5.92 17.12 -7.23
N MET A 326 5.72 16.06 -6.43
CA MET A 326 6.01 16.08 -5.00
C MET A 326 7.50 16.27 -4.71
N LEU A 327 8.37 15.55 -5.45
CA LEU A 327 9.83 15.69 -5.28
C LEU A 327 10.34 17.06 -5.73
N ALA A 328 9.79 17.62 -6.82
CA ALA A 328 10.11 18.97 -7.26
C ALA A 328 9.73 20.03 -6.20
N MET A 329 8.55 19.90 -5.59
CA MET A 329 8.15 20.79 -4.50
C MET A 329 9.05 20.63 -3.27
N SER A 330 9.42 19.41 -2.90
CA SER A 330 10.39 19.16 -1.84
C SER A 330 11.74 19.80 -2.14
N ALA A 331 12.25 19.65 -3.37
CA ALA A 331 13.52 20.24 -3.80
C ALA A 331 13.50 21.78 -3.75
N VAL A 332 12.35 22.42 -4.01
CA VAL A 332 12.18 23.87 -3.87
C VAL A 332 12.15 24.29 -2.41
N SER A 333 11.45 23.53 -1.57
CA SER A 333 11.20 23.88 -0.17
C SER A 333 12.41 23.70 0.74
N TYR A 334 13.31 22.75 0.41
CA TYR A 334 14.42 22.34 1.28
C TYR A 334 15.81 22.60 0.66
N ARG A 335 15.94 23.63 -0.15
CA ARG A 335 17.22 24.09 -0.73
C ARG A 335 18.13 24.76 0.29
#